data_763ca9879048f45c7755e3fded7e63c3
#
_entry.id   763ca9879048f45c7755e3fded7e63c3
#
_cell.length_a   1.000
_cell.length_b   1.000
_cell.length_c   1.000
_cell.angle_alpha   90.00
_cell.angle_beta   90.00
_cell.angle_gamma   90.00
#
_symmetry.space_group_name_H-M   'P 1'
#
loop_
_entity.id
_entity.type
_entity.pdbx_description
1 polymer ?
#
loop_
_entity_poly.entity_id
_entity_poly.type
_entity_poly.pdbx_seq_one_letter_code
_entity_poly.pdbx_strand_id
1 'polypeptide(L)'
;MVNAELDEIVKQIINIFGKHIECVSLSGKSYATGHENYYDLIFRNTTSYTARMFGYQYRKFLNELALLTNGEVKKTNSFSGFVYYWFPGFLFTKDNLKIEFGRKGLDKHRGDDSTTCFYMTTNNKYLIEEITNFILKDRDNLRILKKNNYE
;
A
#
# COMPACT_ATOMS: atom_id res chain seq x y z
N MET A 1 -14.25 -12.56 -2.49
CA MET A 1 -13.66 -12.74 -3.82
C MET A 1 -12.92 -14.06 -3.88
N VAL A 2 -13.02 -14.74 -4.98
CA VAL A 2 -12.32 -16.01 -5.14
C VAL A 2 -10.84 -15.78 -5.48
N ASN A 3 -10.01 -16.81 -5.29
CA ASN A 3 -8.57 -16.67 -5.46
C ASN A 3 -8.17 -16.24 -6.87
N ALA A 4 -8.88 -16.68 -7.91
CA ALA A 4 -8.56 -16.28 -9.27
C ALA A 4 -8.69 -14.77 -9.47
N GLU A 5 -9.68 -14.14 -8.84
CA GLU A 5 -9.84 -12.69 -8.89
C GLU A 5 -8.74 -12.00 -8.09
N LEU A 6 -8.37 -12.55 -6.93
CA LEU A 6 -7.29 -12.02 -6.12
C LEU A 6 -5.95 -12.12 -6.85
N ASP A 7 -5.72 -13.23 -7.56
CA ASP A 7 -4.49 -13.41 -8.32
C ASP A 7 -4.36 -12.37 -9.44
N GLU A 8 -5.45 -11.98 -10.05
CA GLU A 8 -5.43 -10.93 -11.06
C GLU A 8 -5.07 -9.58 -10.44
N ILE A 9 -5.61 -9.29 -9.25
CA ILE A 9 -5.26 -8.09 -8.50
C ILE A 9 -3.76 -8.10 -8.16
N VAL A 10 -3.23 -9.24 -7.73
CA VAL A 10 -1.81 -9.40 -7.43
C VAL A 10 -0.97 -9.04 -8.66
N LYS A 11 -1.31 -9.56 -9.82
CA LYS A 11 -0.58 -9.28 -11.07
C LYS A 11 -0.59 -7.80 -11.39
N GLN A 12 -1.72 -7.15 -11.24
CA GLN A 12 -1.83 -5.71 -11.53
C GLN A 12 -0.98 -4.89 -10.56
N ILE A 13 -1.02 -5.21 -9.28
CA ILE A 13 -0.21 -4.50 -8.28
C ILE A 13 1.28 -4.66 -8.59
N ILE A 14 1.71 -5.87 -8.89
CA ILE A 14 3.11 -6.11 -9.22
C ILE A 14 3.53 -5.35 -10.47
N ASN A 15 2.69 -5.36 -11.48
CA ASN A 15 3.00 -4.69 -12.74
C ASN A 15 3.15 -3.17 -12.56
N ILE A 16 2.30 -2.57 -11.74
CA ILE A 16 2.32 -1.12 -11.55
C ILE A 16 3.32 -0.69 -10.49
N PHE A 17 3.38 -1.40 -9.37
CA PHE A 17 4.08 -0.95 -8.18
C PHE A 17 5.25 -1.84 -7.75
N GLY A 18 5.38 -3.04 -8.32
CA GLY A 18 6.27 -4.07 -7.79
C GLY A 18 7.71 -3.63 -7.56
N LYS A 19 8.28 -2.90 -8.51
CA LYS A 19 9.69 -2.48 -8.40
C LYS A 19 9.92 -1.42 -7.34
N HIS A 20 8.86 -0.81 -6.82
CA HIS A 20 8.96 0.21 -5.78
C HIS A 20 8.72 -0.34 -4.37
N ILE A 21 8.34 -1.60 -4.25
CA ILE A 21 8.09 -2.21 -2.95
C ILE A 21 9.42 -2.51 -2.28
N GLU A 22 9.66 -1.89 -1.12
CA GLU A 22 10.87 -2.11 -0.33
C GLU A 22 10.67 -3.04 0.83
N CYS A 23 9.46 -3.03 1.39
CA CYS A 23 9.18 -3.76 2.61
C CYS A 23 7.76 -4.27 2.58
N VAL A 24 7.53 -5.45 3.15
CA VAL A 24 6.19 -5.96 3.38
C VAL A 24 6.02 -6.25 4.86
N SER A 25 4.82 -6.06 5.39
CA SER A 25 4.51 -6.41 6.77
C SER A 25 3.47 -7.52 6.78
N LEU A 26 3.86 -8.65 7.35
CA LEU A 26 3.01 -9.83 7.52
C LEU A 26 2.71 -10.07 8.99
N SER A 27 2.96 -9.08 9.85
CA SER A 27 2.83 -9.24 11.30
C SER A 27 1.37 -9.36 11.77
N GLY A 28 0.42 -8.93 10.96
CA GLY A 28 -0.99 -8.92 11.35
C GLY A 28 -1.44 -7.61 11.97
N LYS A 29 -0.51 -6.68 12.13
CA LYS A 29 -0.82 -5.31 12.54
C LYS A 29 -0.16 -4.36 11.55
N SER A 30 -0.96 -3.49 10.94
CA SER A 30 -0.44 -2.59 9.94
C SER A 30 0.61 -1.67 10.54
N TYR A 31 1.80 -1.66 9.94
CA TYR A 31 2.85 -0.71 10.31
C TYR A 31 2.42 0.72 9.97
N ALA A 32 1.72 0.88 8.86
CA ALA A 32 1.33 2.20 8.38
C ALA A 32 0.18 2.80 9.17
N THR A 33 -0.85 2.02 9.47
CA THR A 33 -2.09 2.53 10.07
C THR A 33 -2.31 2.11 11.52
N GLY A 34 -1.64 1.05 11.97
CA GLY A 34 -1.85 0.49 13.29
C GLY A 34 -3.07 -0.41 13.41
N HIS A 35 -3.81 -0.62 12.35
CA HIS A 35 -5.01 -1.46 12.38
C HIS A 35 -4.66 -2.93 12.53
N GLU A 36 -5.42 -3.65 13.36
CA GLU A 36 -5.28 -5.08 13.54
C GLU A 36 -5.80 -5.84 12.33
N ASN A 37 -5.16 -6.97 12.04
CA ASN A 37 -5.52 -7.86 10.91
C ASN A 37 -5.39 -7.17 9.55
N TYR A 38 -4.41 -6.27 9.46
CA TYR A 38 -4.04 -5.64 8.20
C TYR A 38 -2.57 -5.90 7.89
N TYR A 39 -2.25 -5.93 6.61
CA TYR A 39 -0.93 -6.30 6.09
C TYR A 39 -0.51 -5.24 5.09
N ASP A 40 0.79 -4.93 5.04
CA ASP A 40 1.26 -3.75 4.30
C ASP A 40 2.25 -4.09 3.20
N LEU A 41 2.16 -3.30 2.13
CA LEU A 41 3.29 -3.06 1.23
C LEU A 41 3.79 -1.65 1.51
N ILE A 42 5.10 -1.52 1.72
CA ILE A 42 5.73 -0.22 1.96
C ILE A 42 6.59 0.10 0.75
N PHE A 43 6.34 1.26 0.17
CA PHE A 43 7.07 1.71 -1.01
C PHE A 43 8.23 2.60 -0.59
N ARG A 44 9.27 2.65 -1.41
CA ARG A 44 10.44 3.47 -1.10
C ARG A 44 10.05 4.96 -1.04
N ASN A 45 10.84 5.71 -0.30
CA ASN A 45 10.65 7.15 -0.18
C ASN A 45 10.75 7.79 -1.55
N THR A 46 9.92 8.80 -1.78
CA THR A 46 9.81 9.46 -3.07
C THR A 46 9.99 10.96 -2.90
N THR A 47 10.40 11.61 -3.97
CA THR A 47 10.40 13.07 -4.03
C THR A 47 8.97 13.58 -4.21
N SER A 48 8.77 14.89 -4.09
CA SER A 48 7.45 15.49 -4.32
C SER A 48 6.89 15.15 -5.70
N TYR A 49 7.76 15.12 -6.70
CA TYR A 49 7.34 14.82 -8.07
C TYR A 49 6.85 13.37 -8.17
N THR A 50 7.65 12.43 -7.68
CA THR A 50 7.26 11.02 -7.74
C THR A 50 6.08 10.73 -6.83
N ALA A 51 5.91 11.50 -5.76
CA ALA A 51 4.74 11.37 -4.90
C ALA A 51 3.44 11.64 -5.67
N ARG A 52 3.43 12.68 -6.50
CA ARG A 52 2.25 12.99 -7.32
C ARG A 52 1.94 11.89 -8.32
N MET A 53 2.98 11.37 -8.96
CA MET A 53 2.82 10.27 -9.91
C MET A 53 2.25 9.03 -9.23
N PHE A 54 2.77 8.73 -8.05
CA PHE A 54 2.31 7.59 -7.28
C PHE A 54 0.84 7.73 -6.91
N GLY A 55 0.46 8.92 -6.43
CA GLY A 55 -0.92 9.18 -6.05
C GLY A 55 -1.88 9.07 -7.22
N TYR A 56 -1.47 9.54 -8.37
CA TYR A 56 -2.26 9.41 -9.58
C TYR A 56 -2.48 7.94 -9.93
N GLN A 57 -1.42 7.13 -9.85
CA GLN A 57 -1.51 5.71 -10.17
C GLN A 57 -2.34 4.92 -9.17
N TYR A 58 -2.30 5.27 -7.89
CA TYR A 58 -3.16 4.66 -6.89
C TYR A 58 -4.62 4.85 -7.26
N ARG A 59 -4.98 6.09 -7.52
CA ARG A 59 -6.37 6.42 -7.78
C ARG A 59 -6.85 5.76 -9.05
N LYS A 60 -6.04 5.79 -10.09
CA LYS A 60 -6.37 5.14 -11.35
C LYS A 60 -6.59 3.65 -11.15
N PHE A 61 -5.66 2.99 -10.47
CA PHE A 61 -5.74 1.56 -10.20
C PHE A 61 -7.00 1.20 -9.43
N LEU A 62 -7.28 1.92 -8.34
CA LEU A 62 -8.43 1.60 -7.51
C LEU A 62 -9.75 1.89 -8.21
N ASN A 63 -9.81 2.96 -9.00
CA ASN A 63 -11.02 3.26 -9.76
C ASN A 63 -11.30 2.21 -10.83
N GLU A 64 -10.26 1.75 -11.53
CA GLU A 64 -10.41 0.67 -12.50
C GLU A 64 -10.85 -0.62 -11.82
N LEU A 65 -10.27 -0.93 -10.68
CA LEU A 65 -10.64 -2.11 -9.91
C LEU A 65 -12.11 -2.04 -9.47
N ALA A 66 -12.55 -0.88 -9.02
CA ALA A 66 -13.94 -0.69 -8.61
C ALA A 66 -14.90 -0.89 -9.78
N LEU A 67 -14.55 -0.42 -10.96
CA LEU A 67 -15.38 -0.62 -12.14
C LEU A 67 -15.48 -2.11 -12.53
N LEU A 68 -14.37 -2.82 -12.45
CA LEU A 68 -14.33 -4.24 -12.81
C LEU A 68 -15.07 -5.11 -11.81
N THR A 69 -15.06 -4.75 -10.55
CA THR A 69 -15.61 -5.60 -9.47
C THR A 69 -16.93 -5.09 -8.93
N ASN A 70 -17.38 -3.93 -9.38
CA ASN A 70 -18.54 -3.25 -8.83
C ASN A 70 -18.32 -2.88 -7.35
N GLY A 71 -17.10 -2.53 -7.01
CA GLY A 71 -16.73 -2.05 -5.68
C GLY A 71 -16.83 -0.54 -5.56
N GLU A 72 -16.37 -0.03 -4.43
CA GLU A 72 -16.41 1.40 -4.13
C GLU A 72 -15.03 1.93 -3.79
N VAL A 73 -14.77 3.20 -4.13
CA VAL A 73 -13.54 3.90 -3.74
C VAL A 73 -13.92 5.22 -3.10
N LYS A 74 -13.30 5.51 -1.95
CA LYS A 74 -13.50 6.79 -1.28
C LYS A 74 -12.18 7.34 -0.78
N LYS A 75 -12.11 8.66 -0.61
CA LYS A 75 -10.95 9.33 -0.02
C LYS A 75 -10.89 9.03 1.47
N THR A 76 -9.66 8.92 1.97
CA THR A 76 -9.41 8.76 3.41
C THR A 76 -8.45 9.85 3.87
N ASN A 77 -8.33 9.99 5.20
CA ASN A 77 -7.46 10.99 5.80
C ASN A 77 -6.08 10.43 6.12
N SER A 78 -5.44 9.75 5.18
CA SER A 78 -4.11 9.22 5.43
C SER A 78 -3.07 10.33 5.29
N PHE A 79 -3.05 11.22 6.25
CA PHE A 79 -2.24 12.41 6.24
C PHE A 79 -0.93 12.19 7.01
N SER A 80 0.18 12.63 6.42
CA SER A 80 1.50 12.40 6.98
C SER A 80 1.93 13.40 8.07
N GLY A 81 1.15 14.42 8.32
CA GLY A 81 1.44 15.40 9.35
C GLY A 81 2.01 16.71 8.84
N PHE A 82 2.22 16.86 7.54
CA PHE A 82 2.80 18.07 6.97
C PHE A 82 1.84 18.76 6.03
N VAL A 83 1.52 20.01 6.34
CA VAL A 83 0.53 20.77 5.62
C VAL A 83 0.86 20.92 4.13
N TYR A 84 2.13 21.09 3.83
CA TYR A 84 2.59 21.34 2.46
C TYR A 84 2.44 20.13 1.56
N TYR A 85 2.39 18.95 2.14
CA TYR A 85 2.41 17.69 1.40
C TYR A 85 1.19 16.87 1.73
N TRP A 86 0.07 17.55 1.92
CA TRP A 86 -1.17 16.85 2.17
C TRP A 86 -1.51 15.96 0.98
N PHE A 87 -1.79 14.73 1.27
CA PHE A 87 -2.04 13.74 0.24
C PHE A 87 -3.15 12.82 0.74
N PRO A 88 -4.33 12.88 0.12
CA PRO A 88 -5.42 12.02 0.56
C PRO A 88 -5.13 10.57 0.21
N GLY A 89 -5.50 9.68 1.10
CA GLY A 89 -5.51 8.27 0.80
C GLY A 89 -6.79 7.90 0.06
N PHE A 90 -6.82 6.66 -0.42
CA PHE A 90 -7.97 6.11 -1.12
C PHE A 90 -8.21 4.69 -0.64
N LEU A 91 -9.45 4.40 -0.32
CA LEU A 91 -9.88 3.10 0.16
C LEU A 91 -10.83 2.47 -0.83
N PHE A 92 -10.46 1.29 -1.32
CA PHE A 92 -11.32 0.44 -2.11
C PHE A 92 -11.97 -0.59 -1.21
N THR A 93 -13.27 -0.82 -1.39
CA THR A 93 -13.99 -1.88 -0.68
C THR A 93 -14.85 -2.67 -1.66
N LYS A 94 -14.82 -3.99 -1.51
CA LYS A 94 -15.71 -4.91 -2.23
C LYS A 94 -15.92 -6.13 -1.35
N ASP A 95 -17.15 -6.38 -0.96
CA ASP A 95 -17.49 -7.43 0.02
C ASP A 95 -16.65 -7.22 1.27
N ASN A 96 -15.84 -8.21 1.65
CA ASN A 96 -14.97 -8.09 2.83
C ASN A 96 -13.56 -7.62 2.48
N LEU A 97 -13.25 -7.42 1.20
CA LEU A 97 -11.92 -6.99 0.79
C LEU A 97 -11.79 -5.48 0.93
N LYS A 98 -10.72 -5.05 1.60
CA LYS A 98 -10.37 -3.64 1.73
C LYS A 98 -8.92 -3.44 1.30
N ILE A 99 -8.70 -2.45 0.43
CA ILE A 99 -7.36 -2.07 -0.01
C ILE A 99 -7.26 -0.56 0.12
N GLU A 100 -6.32 -0.10 0.92
CA GLU A 100 -6.10 1.34 1.13
C GLU A 100 -4.70 1.71 0.72
N PHE A 101 -4.58 2.77 -0.09
CA PHE A 101 -3.31 3.43 -0.37
C PHE A 101 -3.25 4.75 0.37
N GLY A 102 -2.07 5.06 0.88
CA GLY A 102 -1.89 6.31 1.60
C GLY A 102 -0.44 6.65 1.79
N ARG A 103 -0.21 7.65 2.61
CA ARG A 103 1.11 8.20 2.88
C ARG A 103 1.33 8.28 4.39
N LYS A 104 2.50 7.86 4.84
CA LYS A 104 2.87 7.91 6.24
C LYS A 104 4.12 8.75 6.42
N GLY A 105 4.10 9.66 7.39
CA GLY A 105 5.29 10.39 7.80
C GLY A 105 6.19 9.49 8.62
N LEU A 106 7.47 9.45 8.29
CA LEU A 106 8.46 8.66 9.02
C LEU A 106 9.11 9.47 10.14
N ASP A 107 9.19 10.77 9.96
CA ASP A 107 9.75 11.67 10.96
C ASP A 107 8.87 12.91 11.07
N LYS A 108 8.17 13.02 12.18
CA LYS A 108 7.22 14.10 12.40
C LYS A 108 7.88 15.45 12.60
N HIS A 109 9.17 15.47 12.90
CA HIS A 109 9.88 16.71 13.17
C HIS A 109 10.50 17.33 11.94
N ARG A 110 10.50 16.61 10.85
CA ARG A 110 10.99 17.11 9.58
C ARG A 110 9.83 17.41 8.66
N GLY A 111 9.95 18.43 7.88
CA GLY A 111 8.87 18.85 7.01
C GLY A 111 9.10 18.49 5.56
N ASP A 112 9.91 17.49 5.24
CA ASP A 112 10.25 17.19 3.86
C ASP A 112 9.77 15.81 3.45
N ASP A 113 9.69 15.59 2.13
CA ASP A 113 9.22 14.35 1.55
C ASP A 113 10.16 13.19 1.75
N SER A 114 11.42 13.45 2.03
CA SER A 114 12.40 12.38 2.21
C SER A 114 12.13 11.54 3.44
N THR A 115 11.33 12.07 4.36
CA THR A 115 10.97 11.38 5.60
C THR A 115 9.62 10.69 5.53
N THR A 116 9.02 10.61 4.36
CA THR A 116 7.71 9.98 4.19
C THR A 116 7.81 8.80 3.25
N CYS A 117 6.86 7.90 3.36
CA CYS A 117 6.73 6.79 2.43
C CYS A 117 5.27 6.57 2.08
N PHE A 118 5.06 5.93 0.95
CA PHE A 118 3.72 5.48 0.55
C PHE A 118 3.52 4.04 0.98
N TYR A 119 2.27 3.68 1.19
CA TYR A 119 1.91 2.33 1.59
C TYR A 119 0.64 1.87 0.89
N MET A 120 0.49 0.56 0.78
CA MET A 120 -0.78 -0.10 0.54
C MET A 120 -1.05 -1.00 1.72
N THR A 121 -2.23 -0.92 2.32
CA THR A 121 -2.60 -1.84 3.38
C THR A 121 -3.89 -2.55 3.01
N THR A 122 -4.03 -3.79 3.43
CA THR A 122 -5.20 -4.60 3.13
C THR A 122 -5.47 -5.58 4.25
N ASN A 123 -6.73 -5.91 4.43
CA ASN A 123 -7.15 -6.94 5.37
C ASN A 123 -7.02 -8.35 4.78
N ASN A 124 -6.55 -8.48 3.55
CA ASN A 124 -6.44 -9.77 2.88
C ASN A 124 -4.99 -10.23 2.87
N LYS A 125 -4.67 -11.17 3.77
CA LYS A 125 -3.31 -11.68 3.91
C LYS A 125 -2.81 -12.37 2.63
N TYR A 126 -3.71 -13.06 1.93
CA TYR A 126 -3.35 -13.78 0.72
C TYR A 126 -2.75 -12.85 -0.33
N LEU A 127 -3.33 -11.66 -0.51
CA LEU A 127 -2.78 -10.68 -1.47
C LEU A 127 -1.32 -10.36 -1.16
N ILE A 128 -1.03 -10.06 0.09
CA ILE A 128 0.32 -9.66 0.49
C ILE A 128 1.30 -10.82 0.39
N GLU A 129 0.88 -12.01 0.78
CA GLU A 129 1.73 -13.20 0.68
C GLU A 129 2.07 -13.53 -0.77
N GLU A 130 1.09 -13.46 -1.67
CA GLU A 130 1.33 -13.76 -3.08
C GLU A 130 2.21 -12.70 -3.75
N ILE A 131 2.02 -11.44 -3.41
CA ILE A 131 2.89 -10.37 -3.90
C ILE A 131 4.32 -10.59 -3.42
N THR A 132 4.48 -10.91 -2.13
CA THR A 132 5.78 -11.15 -1.53
C THR A 132 6.49 -12.30 -2.24
N ASN A 133 5.80 -13.42 -2.43
CA ASN A 133 6.38 -14.59 -3.08
C ASN A 133 6.80 -14.29 -4.52
N PHE A 134 5.98 -13.53 -5.23
CA PHE A 134 6.29 -13.17 -6.60
C PHE A 134 7.55 -12.30 -6.68
N ILE A 135 7.66 -11.31 -5.81
CA ILE A 135 8.82 -10.40 -5.81
C ILE A 135 10.09 -11.14 -5.45
N LEU A 136 10.02 -12.06 -4.48
CA LEU A 136 11.20 -12.81 -4.05
C LEU A 136 11.77 -13.72 -5.14
N LYS A 137 11.00 -14.05 -6.17
CA LYS A 137 11.53 -14.79 -7.31
C LYS A 137 12.48 -13.97 -8.14
N ASP A 138 12.29 -12.66 -8.19
CA ASP A 138 13.10 -11.76 -9.02
C ASP A 138 14.20 -11.06 -8.23
N ARG A 139 13.99 -10.86 -6.93
CA ARG A 139 14.98 -10.21 -6.08
C ARG A 139 14.84 -10.68 -4.64
N ASP A 140 15.95 -10.75 -3.94
CA ASP A 140 16.00 -11.24 -2.57
C ASP A 140 16.18 -10.14 -1.53
N ASN A 141 16.26 -8.89 -1.95
CA ASN A 141 16.52 -7.76 -1.04
C ASN A 141 15.25 -7.17 -0.43
N LEU A 142 14.13 -7.83 -0.58
CA LEU A 142 12.87 -7.38 -0.01
C LEU A 142 12.88 -7.60 1.51
N ARG A 143 12.60 -6.53 2.25
CA ARG A 143 12.53 -6.61 3.70
C ARG A 143 11.15 -7.08 4.13
N ILE A 144 11.10 -8.07 5.01
CA ILE A 144 9.84 -8.68 5.44
C ILE A 144 9.70 -8.57 6.96
N LEU A 145 8.61 -7.96 7.40
CA LEU A 145 8.25 -7.84 8.81
C LEU A 145 7.19 -8.90 9.12
N LYS A 146 7.59 -9.96 9.83
CA LYS A 146 6.70 -11.08 10.12
C LYS A 146 6.09 -11.02 11.50
N LYS A 147 6.65 -10.20 12.39
CA LYS A 147 6.19 -10.02 13.76
C LYS A 147 6.21 -8.54 14.08
N ASN A 148 5.59 -8.16 15.19
CA ASN A 148 5.63 -6.79 15.68
C ASN A 148 6.99 -6.47 16.30
N ASN A 149 8.05 -6.58 15.51
CA ASN A 149 9.42 -6.42 16.00
C ASN A 149 9.93 -4.99 15.89
N TYR A 150 9.16 -4.11 15.32
CA TYR A 150 9.54 -2.70 15.19
C TYR A 150 9.10 -1.89 16.41
N GLU A 151 8.57 -2.57 17.35
CA GLU A 151 8.24 -2.00 18.64
C GLU A 151 9.45 -2.00 19.56
#